data_9d689ef394c99d3c4e3a198399025a99
#
_entry.id   9d689ef394c99d3c4e3a198399025a99
#
_cell.length_a   1.000
_cell.length_b   1.000
_cell.length_c   1.000
_cell.angle_alpha   90.00
_cell.angle_beta   90.00
_cell.angle_gamma   90.00
#
_symmetry.space_group_name_H-M   'P 1'
#
loop_
_entity.id
_entity.type
_entity.pdbx_description
1 polymer ?
#
loop_
_entity_poly.entity_id
_entity_poly.type
_entity_poly.pdbx_seq_one_letter_code
_entity_poly.pdbx_strand_id
1 'polypeptide(L)'
;MNSTNLPGLTPIALLALSTTLIGLISIGLPLTFAAEPPKLTDWLGFAGNLISGMITLGAAFAAWVAVQSQLAEQRAISDRQSAIQSYGVLHDLASVLENEIRLSLKLNQIARSTTIIDELRQAQPISPLAATTIAPMLENARKDLVATTAEWEIADTKRWQFQSAHEERMAFEQSIIELTGLLTRHIATLDIALRRPGGTKDPQKLIDGVTFSSSANDVHQRRQAYTTKINSEIARLLPKLARLRKEGDL
;
A
#
# COMPACT_ATOMS: atom_id res chain seq x y z
N MET A 1 25.96 -25.84 6.84
CA MET A 1 26.08 -26.81 5.72
C MET A 1 24.66 -27.26 5.37
N ASN A 2 24.03 -26.59 4.44
CA ASN A 2 22.70 -26.99 3.96
C ASN A 2 22.93 -28.04 2.87
N SER A 3 22.51 -29.27 3.13
CA SER A 3 22.39 -30.31 2.14
C SER A 3 21.37 -29.84 1.11
N THR A 4 21.83 -29.34 -0.03
CA THR A 4 21.02 -29.13 -1.21
C THR A 4 20.56 -30.51 -1.71
N ASN A 5 19.46 -30.98 -1.17
CA ASN A 5 18.70 -32.05 -1.77
C ASN A 5 18.22 -31.51 -3.14
N LEU A 6 18.95 -31.86 -4.19
CA LEU A 6 18.54 -31.62 -5.57
C LEU A 6 17.45 -32.64 -5.92
N PRO A 7 16.16 -32.31 -5.79
CA PRO A 7 15.07 -33.28 -5.99
C PRO A 7 14.95 -33.77 -7.46
N GLY A 8 15.77 -33.24 -8.35
CA GLY A 8 15.79 -33.61 -9.75
C GLY A 8 16.85 -34.64 -10.15
N LEU A 9 17.84 -34.95 -9.29
CA LEU A 9 18.88 -35.89 -9.64
C LEU A 9 18.44 -37.35 -9.57
N THR A 10 17.54 -37.67 -8.64
CA THR A 10 17.05 -39.06 -8.46
C THR A 10 16.29 -39.63 -9.66
N PRO A 11 15.34 -38.93 -10.31
CA PRO A 11 14.66 -39.48 -11.48
C PRO A 11 15.58 -39.61 -12.70
N ILE A 12 16.56 -38.71 -12.85
CA ILE A 12 17.51 -38.79 -13.99
C ILE A 12 18.52 -39.91 -13.79
N ALA A 13 19.03 -40.09 -12.58
CA ALA A 13 19.90 -41.21 -12.21
C ALA A 13 19.16 -42.54 -12.40
N LEU A 14 17.89 -42.64 -12.03
CA LEU A 14 17.03 -43.81 -12.26
C LEU A 14 16.79 -44.06 -13.74
N LEU A 15 16.57 -43.01 -14.52
CA LEU A 15 16.35 -43.13 -15.97
C LEU A 15 17.63 -43.53 -16.71
N ALA A 16 18.78 -43.00 -16.33
CA ALA A 16 20.08 -43.39 -16.84
C ALA A 16 20.42 -44.84 -16.46
N LEU A 17 20.12 -45.25 -15.24
CA LEU A 17 20.36 -46.60 -14.74
C LEU A 17 19.43 -47.63 -15.45
N SER A 18 18.18 -47.26 -15.65
CA SER A 18 17.20 -48.14 -16.38
C SER A 18 17.54 -48.29 -17.84
N THR A 19 17.96 -47.21 -18.53
CA THR A 19 18.36 -47.28 -19.96
C THR A 19 19.64 -48.07 -20.14
N THR A 20 20.63 -47.94 -19.23
CA THR A 20 21.84 -48.77 -19.27
C THR A 20 21.53 -50.24 -18.97
N LEU A 21 20.65 -50.52 -18.01
CA LEU A 21 20.24 -51.88 -17.68
C LEU A 21 19.48 -52.54 -18.84
N ILE A 22 18.54 -51.84 -19.46
CA ILE A 22 17.80 -52.32 -20.65
C ILE A 22 18.77 -52.55 -21.82
N GLY A 23 19.73 -51.66 -22.04
CA GLY A 23 20.77 -51.82 -23.04
C GLY A 23 21.62 -53.06 -22.80
N LEU A 24 22.06 -53.30 -21.60
CA LEU A 24 22.84 -54.49 -21.23
C LEU A 24 22.03 -55.78 -21.36
N ILE A 25 20.78 -55.78 -20.97
CA ILE A 25 19.88 -56.96 -21.11
C ILE A 25 19.59 -57.25 -22.59
N SER A 26 19.32 -56.19 -23.37
CA SER A 26 19.01 -56.33 -24.80
C SER A 26 20.15 -56.93 -25.63
N ILE A 27 21.37 -56.83 -25.12
CA ILE A 27 22.59 -57.29 -25.78
C ILE A 27 23.08 -58.61 -25.15
N GLY A 28 23.04 -58.69 -23.85
CA GLY A 28 23.47 -59.87 -23.11
C GLY A 28 22.64 -61.11 -23.43
N LEU A 29 21.31 -60.92 -23.57
CA LEU A 29 20.41 -62.04 -23.91
C LEU A 29 20.64 -62.67 -25.29
N PRO A 30 20.76 -61.92 -26.40
CA PRO A 30 21.08 -62.53 -27.69
C PRO A 30 22.46 -63.21 -27.74
N LEU A 31 23.46 -62.63 -27.04
CA LEU A 31 24.82 -63.17 -27.00
C LEU A 31 24.90 -64.51 -26.24
N THR A 32 24.07 -64.71 -25.20
CA THR A 32 24.05 -65.93 -24.46
C THR A 32 23.29 -67.07 -25.13
N PHE A 33 22.38 -66.73 -26.05
CA PHE A 33 21.59 -67.71 -26.79
C PHE A 33 22.02 -67.90 -28.28
N ALA A 34 23.06 -67.17 -28.72
CA ALA A 34 23.60 -67.32 -30.06
C ALA A 34 24.29 -68.65 -30.21
N ALA A 35 23.87 -69.44 -31.20
CA ALA A 35 24.46 -70.75 -31.53
C ALA A 35 25.82 -70.66 -32.26
N GLU A 36 26.20 -69.44 -32.72
CA GLU A 36 27.46 -69.14 -33.37
C GLU A 36 28.25 -68.09 -32.67
N PRO A 37 29.58 -68.12 -32.61
CA PRO A 37 30.40 -67.07 -32.00
C PRO A 37 30.23 -65.73 -32.73
N PRO A 38 30.08 -64.61 -31.98
CA PRO A 38 29.81 -63.31 -32.56
C PRO A 38 30.98 -62.86 -33.44
N LYS A 39 30.68 -62.35 -34.64
CA LYS A 39 31.67 -61.87 -35.61
C LYS A 39 32.18 -60.50 -35.20
N LEU A 40 33.39 -60.11 -35.65
CA LEU A 40 33.99 -58.83 -35.37
C LEU A 40 33.06 -57.64 -35.75
N THR A 41 32.28 -57.81 -36.80
CA THR A 41 31.28 -56.82 -37.28
C THR A 41 30.18 -56.55 -36.25
N ASP A 42 29.79 -57.54 -35.47
CA ASP A 42 28.71 -57.42 -34.48
C ASP A 42 29.22 -56.61 -33.25
N TRP A 43 30.50 -56.82 -32.89
CA TRP A 43 31.18 -56.03 -31.87
C TRP A 43 31.38 -54.57 -32.28
N LEU A 44 31.72 -54.28 -33.55
CA LEU A 44 31.83 -52.92 -34.06
C LEU A 44 30.48 -52.21 -34.10
N GLY A 45 29.41 -52.89 -34.47
CA GLY A 45 28.04 -52.36 -34.42
C GLY A 45 27.59 -52.05 -33.00
N PHE A 46 27.89 -52.93 -32.05
CA PHE A 46 27.63 -52.72 -30.63
C PHE A 46 28.36 -51.52 -30.05
N ALA A 47 29.69 -51.45 -30.30
CA ALA A 47 30.48 -50.32 -29.84
C ALA A 47 30.00 -48.98 -30.41
N GLY A 48 29.60 -48.95 -31.67
CA GLY A 48 29.00 -47.77 -32.32
C GLY A 48 27.71 -47.34 -31.66
N ASN A 49 26.82 -48.28 -31.36
CA ASN A 49 25.57 -47.99 -30.68
C ASN A 49 25.78 -47.53 -29.23
N LEU A 50 26.72 -48.09 -28.50
CA LEU A 50 27.06 -47.70 -27.15
C LEU A 50 27.64 -46.28 -27.11
N ILE A 51 28.57 -45.96 -28.02
CA ILE A 51 29.13 -44.61 -28.13
C ILE A 51 28.07 -43.57 -28.48
N SER A 52 27.20 -43.89 -29.46
CA SER A 52 26.08 -43.03 -29.85
C SER A 52 25.09 -42.81 -28.67
N GLY A 53 24.78 -43.87 -27.92
CA GLY A 53 23.95 -43.78 -26.73
C GLY A 53 24.56 -42.87 -25.62
N MET A 54 25.90 -43.01 -25.41
CA MET A 54 26.63 -42.17 -24.46
C MET A 54 26.63 -40.68 -24.88
N ILE A 55 26.83 -40.40 -26.17
CA ILE A 55 26.81 -39.02 -26.70
C ILE A 55 25.41 -38.44 -26.54
N THR A 56 24.35 -39.20 -26.85
CA THR A 56 22.98 -38.75 -26.69
C THR A 56 22.63 -38.46 -25.24
N LEU A 57 23.08 -39.29 -24.33
CA LEU A 57 22.87 -39.14 -22.90
C LEU A 57 23.65 -37.94 -22.35
N GLY A 58 24.86 -37.70 -22.83
CA GLY A 58 25.65 -36.53 -22.52
C GLY A 58 25.00 -35.22 -23.00
N ALA A 59 24.47 -35.24 -24.23
CA ALA A 59 23.73 -34.10 -24.79
C ALA A 59 22.45 -33.80 -23.99
N ALA A 60 21.69 -34.86 -23.65
CA ALA A 60 20.48 -34.70 -22.80
C ALA A 60 20.80 -34.16 -21.41
N PHE A 61 21.90 -34.58 -20.79
CA PHE A 61 22.34 -34.06 -19.51
C PHE A 61 22.78 -32.60 -19.61
N ALA A 62 23.53 -32.22 -20.63
CA ALA A 62 23.91 -30.82 -20.86
C ALA A 62 22.68 -29.93 -21.08
N ALA A 63 21.72 -30.38 -21.89
CA ALA A 63 20.47 -29.67 -22.10
C ALA A 63 19.65 -29.51 -20.79
N TRP A 64 19.60 -30.57 -19.97
CA TRP A 64 18.95 -30.51 -18.66
C TRP A 64 19.60 -29.49 -17.71
N VAL A 65 20.93 -29.46 -17.62
CA VAL A 65 21.65 -28.46 -16.81
C VAL A 65 21.38 -27.04 -17.30
N ALA A 66 21.37 -26.83 -18.62
CA ALA A 66 21.05 -25.54 -19.22
C ALA A 66 19.60 -25.10 -18.89
N VAL A 67 18.65 -26.01 -18.97
CA VAL A 67 17.24 -25.72 -18.59
C VAL A 67 17.12 -25.39 -17.10
N GLN A 68 17.82 -26.12 -16.22
CA GLN A 68 17.79 -25.83 -14.78
C GLN A 68 18.38 -24.45 -14.46
N SER A 69 19.47 -24.07 -15.12
CA SER A 69 20.04 -22.74 -14.94
C SER A 69 19.12 -21.63 -15.44
N GLN A 70 18.47 -21.82 -16.59
CA GLN A 70 17.48 -20.89 -17.13
C GLN A 70 16.24 -20.74 -16.22
N LEU A 71 15.74 -21.86 -15.66
CA LEU A 71 14.63 -21.83 -14.71
C LEU A 71 15.00 -21.10 -13.41
N ALA A 72 16.22 -21.28 -12.92
CA ALA A 72 16.70 -20.57 -11.74
C ALA A 72 16.78 -19.05 -11.98
N GLU A 73 17.29 -18.67 -13.16
CA GLU A 73 17.39 -17.27 -13.57
C GLU A 73 15.98 -16.64 -13.77
N GLN A 74 15.07 -17.36 -14.44
CA GLN A 74 13.70 -16.90 -14.62
C GLN A 74 12.97 -16.71 -13.29
N ARG A 75 13.17 -17.61 -12.32
CA ARG A 75 12.62 -17.45 -10.97
C ARG A 75 13.18 -16.20 -10.29
N ALA A 76 14.49 -16.00 -10.34
CA ALA A 76 15.11 -14.81 -9.75
C ALA A 76 14.58 -13.51 -10.37
N ILE A 77 14.40 -13.47 -11.70
CA ILE A 77 13.81 -12.33 -12.40
C ILE A 77 12.34 -12.12 -11.98
N SER A 78 11.55 -13.19 -11.93
CA SER A 78 10.14 -13.14 -11.52
C SER A 78 9.99 -12.65 -10.07
N ASP A 79 10.81 -13.15 -9.15
CA ASP A 79 10.79 -12.74 -7.75
C ASP A 79 11.17 -11.24 -7.62
N ARG A 80 12.18 -10.80 -8.36
CA ARG A 80 12.58 -9.40 -8.41
C ARG A 80 11.48 -8.50 -8.98
N GLN A 81 10.84 -8.90 -10.08
CA GLN A 81 9.71 -8.15 -10.66
C GLN A 81 8.53 -8.06 -9.69
N SER A 82 8.22 -9.15 -9.00
CA SER A 82 7.18 -9.18 -7.98
C SER A 82 7.51 -8.24 -6.80
N ALA A 83 8.77 -8.20 -6.36
CA ALA A 83 9.24 -7.30 -5.32
C ALA A 83 9.10 -5.82 -5.75
N ILE A 84 9.50 -5.49 -6.98
CA ILE A 84 9.40 -4.13 -7.54
C ILE A 84 7.93 -3.68 -7.61
N GLN A 85 7.05 -4.53 -8.14
CA GLN A 85 5.61 -4.22 -8.22
C GLN A 85 5.00 -4.02 -6.83
N SER A 86 5.31 -4.91 -5.90
CA SER A 86 4.83 -4.83 -4.51
C SER A 86 5.37 -3.59 -3.81
N TYR A 87 6.62 -3.20 -4.05
CA TYR A 87 7.21 -1.97 -3.54
C TYR A 87 6.45 -0.75 -4.06
N GLY A 88 6.18 -0.67 -5.38
CA GLY A 88 5.44 0.44 -5.97
C GLY A 88 4.07 0.63 -5.33
N VAL A 89 3.30 -0.45 -5.17
CA VAL A 89 1.98 -0.40 -4.53
C VAL A 89 2.05 0.06 -3.07
N LEU A 90 2.99 -0.46 -2.29
CA LEU A 90 3.13 -0.09 -0.87
C LEU A 90 3.70 1.33 -0.71
N HIS A 91 4.58 1.77 -1.60
CA HIS A 91 5.09 3.14 -1.62
C HIS A 91 3.99 4.15 -1.93
N ASP A 92 3.19 3.89 -2.96
CA ASP A 92 2.01 4.71 -3.29
C ASP A 92 1.06 4.81 -2.10
N LEU A 93 0.84 3.69 -1.42
CA LEU A 93 0.01 3.63 -0.24
C LEU A 93 0.55 4.48 0.91
N ALA A 94 1.86 4.42 1.19
CA ALA A 94 2.51 5.25 2.19
C ALA A 94 2.36 6.74 1.85
N SER A 95 2.53 7.11 0.57
CA SER A 95 2.35 8.48 0.08
C SER A 95 0.91 8.99 0.28
N VAL A 96 -0.09 8.12 0.05
CA VAL A 96 -1.50 8.47 0.33
C VAL A 96 -1.72 8.74 1.81
N LEU A 97 -1.19 7.89 2.70
CA LEU A 97 -1.32 8.07 4.15
C LEU A 97 -0.62 9.35 4.64
N GLU A 98 0.54 9.67 4.12
CA GLU A 98 1.22 10.94 4.42
C GLU A 98 0.40 12.15 3.98
N ASN A 99 -0.21 12.09 2.79
CA ASN A 99 -1.10 13.14 2.30
C ASN A 99 -2.35 13.31 3.20
N GLU A 100 -2.93 12.20 3.68
CA GLU A 100 -4.02 12.22 4.66
C GLU A 100 -3.63 12.95 5.95
N ILE A 101 -2.44 12.68 6.48
CA ILE A 101 -1.93 13.39 7.65
C ILE A 101 -1.82 14.89 7.36
N ARG A 102 -1.28 15.27 6.21
CA ARG A 102 -1.12 16.66 5.79
C ARG A 102 -2.46 17.39 5.71
N LEU A 103 -3.45 16.79 5.05
CA LEU A 103 -4.79 17.38 4.90
C LEU A 103 -5.51 17.46 6.24
N SER A 104 -5.43 16.43 7.08
CA SER A 104 -6.00 16.47 8.43
C SER A 104 -5.37 17.55 9.31
N LEU A 105 -4.07 17.81 9.13
CA LEU A 105 -3.39 18.90 9.83
C LEU A 105 -3.90 20.28 9.38
N LYS A 106 -4.06 20.48 8.07
CA LYS A 106 -4.62 21.70 7.48
C LYS A 106 -6.03 21.96 7.99
N LEU A 107 -6.91 20.96 8.00
CA LEU A 107 -8.26 21.07 8.56
C LEU A 107 -8.25 21.46 10.04
N ASN A 108 -7.38 20.85 10.83
CA ASN A 108 -7.24 21.20 12.26
C ASN A 108 -6.69 22.63 12.48
N GLN A 109 -5.80 23.12 11.63
CA GLN A 109 -5.31 24.49 11.70
C GLN A 109 -6.43 25.49 11.41
N ILE A 110 -7.26 25.22 10.40
CA ILE A 110 -8.42 26.06 10.08
C ILE A 110 -9.42 26.01 11.26
N ALA A 111 -9.71 24.83 11.81
CA ALA A 111 -10.58 24.70 12.96
C ALA A 111 -10.07 25.51 14.16
N ARG A 112 -8.77 25.46 14.46
CA ARG A 112 -8.16 26.26 15.52
C ARG A 112 -8.22 27.77 15.27
N SER A 113 -8.13 28.22 14.02
CA SER A 113 -8.25 29.65 13.72
C SER A 113 -9.61 30.23 14.11
N THR A 114 -10.64 29.38 14.20
CA THR A 114 -11.97 29.83 14.65
C THR A 114 -12.03 30.14 16.15
N THR A 115 -11.11 29.62 16.97
CA THR A 115 -11.09 29.88 18.43
C THR A 115 -10.74 31.32 18.78
N ILE A 116 -10.05 32.02 17.89
CA ILE A 116 -9.73 33.45 18.09
C ILE A 116 -10.98 34.30 18.30
N ILE A 117 -12.11 33.85 17.78
CA ILE A 117 -13.40 34.51 17.92
C ILE A 117 -13.91 34.45 19.36
N ASP A 118 -13.70 33.30 20.03
CA ASP A 118 -14.05 33.15 21.44
C ASP A 118 -13.16 34.06 22.33
N GLU A 119 -11.89 34.21 21.98
CA GLU A 119 -10.95 35.08 22.66
C GLU A 119 -11.33 36.56 22.49
N LEU A 120 -11.67 36.97 21.25
CA LEU A 120 -12.15 38.34 20.98
C LEU A 120 -13.46 38.63 21.70
N ARG A 121 -14.35 37.67 21.85
CA ARG A 121 -15.62 37.78 22.56
C ARG A 121 -15.41 37.92 24.09
N GLN A 122 -14.45 37.21 24.64
CA GLN A 122 -14.12 37.30 26.08
C GLN A 122 -13.45 38.64 26.44
N ALA A 123 -12.70 39.23 25.52
CA ALA A 123 -11.96 40.45 25.73
C ALA A 123 -12.83 41.71 25.77
N GLN A 124 -13.90 41.77 24.96
CA GLN A 124 -14.82 42.93 24.85
C GLN A 124 -16.22 42.53 24.33
N PRO A 125 -17.29 43.28 24.71
CA PRO A 125 -18.59 43.14 24.08
C PRO A 125 -18.46 43.35 22.56
N ILE A 126 -19.06 42.46 21.77
CA ILE A 126 -18.99 42.54 20.32
C ILE A 126 -19.73 43.80 19.85
N SER A 127 -19.00 44.84 19.53
CA SER A 127 -19.54 46.03 18.90
C SER A 127 -19.99 45.71 17.46
N PRO A 128 -20.90 46.49 16.86
CA PRO A 128 -21.23 46.36 15.42
C PRO A 128 -19.99 46.43 14.52
N LEU A 129 -18.99 47.17 14.89
CA LEU A 129 -17.72 47.25 14.15
C LEU A 129 -16.92 45.95 14.27
N ALA A 130 -16.87 45.32 15.45
CA ALA A 130 -16.24 44.00 15.62
C ALA A 130 -16.99 42.93 14.82
N ALA A 131 -18.31 42.97 14.75
CA ALA A 131 -19.11 42.03 13.96
C ALA A 131 -18.79 42.13 12.47
N THR A 132 -18.53 43.33 11.92
CA THR A 132 -18.12 43.51 10.51
C THR A 132 -16.74 42.90 10.19
N THR A 133 -15.88 42.76 11.19
CA THR A 133 -14.56 42.13 11.06
C THR A 133 -14.65 40.60 11.23
N ILE A 134 -15.45 40.14 12.19
CA ILE A 134 -15.60 38.73 12.54
C ILE A 134 -16.32 37.96 11.41
N ALA A 135 -17.37 38.53 10.81
CA ALA A 135 -18.15 37.85 9.77
C ALA A 135 -17.31 37.37 8.57
N PRO A 136 -16.45 38.21 7.94
CA PRO A 136 -15.58 37.74 6.86
C PRO A 136 -14.52 36.72 7.33
N MET A 137 -14.02 36.81 8.56
CA MET A 137 -13.09 35.82 9.09
C MET A 137 -13.75 34.44 9.21
N LEU A 138 -14.98 34.36 9.73
CA LEU A 138 -15.77 33.12 9.81
C LEU A 138 -16.08 32.57 8.42
N GLU A 139 -16.46 33.46 7.49
CA GLU A 139 -16.76 33.06 6.11
C GLU A 139 -15.52 32.49 5.39
N ASN A 140 -14.35 33.09 5.59
CA ASN A 140 -13.10 32.57 5.05
C ASN A 140 -12.75 31.20 5.68
N ALA A 141 -12.85 31.07 6.99
CA ALA A 141 -12.63 29.78 7.66
C ALA A 141 -13.60 28.70 7.15
N ARG A 142 -14.87 29.05 6.96
CA ARG A 142 -15.88 28.15 6.38
C ARG A 142 -15.52 27.72 4.95
N LYS A 143 -15.15 28.65 4.10
CA LYS A 143 -14.73 28.39 2.71
C LYS A 143 -13.50 27.50 2.68
N ASP A 144 -12.51 27.78 3.52
CA ASP A 144 -11.28 27.01 3.58
C ASP A 144 -11.53 25.57 4.11
N LEU A 145 -12.43 25.41 5.10
CA LEU A 145 -12.87 24.09 5.55
C LEU A 145 -13.54 23.31 4.42
N VAL A 146 -14.52 23.90 3.74
CA VAL A 146 -15.23 23.25 2.63
C VAL A 146 -14.28 22.89 1.51
N ALA A 147 -13.41 23.79 1.09
CA ALA A 147 -12.44 23.54 0.01
C ALA A 147 -11.45 22.43 0.39
N THR A 148 -10.93 22.45 1.63
CA THR A 148 -9.98 21.42 2.09
C THR A 148 -10.67 20.07 2.30
N THR A 149 -11.93 20.04 2.73
CA THR A 149 -12.72 18.80 2.84
C THR A 149 -12.97 18.20 1.46
N ALA A 150 -13.32 19.04 0.47
CA ALA A 150 -13.48 18.58 -0.91
C ALA A 150 -12.16 18.04 -1.50
N GLU A 151 -11.02 18.69 -1.23
CA GLU A 151 -9.69 18.17 -1.60
C GLU A 151 -9.44 16.80 -0.95
N TRP A 152 -9.82 16.63 0.30
CA TRP A 152 -9.68 15.39 1.04
C TRP A 152 -10.58 14.27 0.51
N GLU A 153 -11.84 14.55 0.21
CA GLU A 153 -12.80 13.60 -0.40
C GLU A 153 -12.33 13.12 -1.79
N ILE A 154 -11.81 14.02 -2.64
CA ILE A 154 -11.29 13.66 -3.95
C ILE A 154 -10.08 12.73 -3.82
N ALA A 155 -9.22 12.94 -2.84
CA ALA A 155 -8.08 12.06 -2.56
C ALA A 155 -8.55 10.67 -2.10
N ASP A 156 -9.69 10.58 -1.43
CA ASP A 156 -10.27 9.38 -0.84
C ASP A 156 -10.92 8.43 -1.86
N THR A 157 -11.63 8.96 -2.85
CA THR A 157 -12.53 8.18 -3.73
C THR A 157 -11.84 7.06 -4.51
N LYS A 158 -10.52 6.96 -4.52
CA LYS A 158 -9.80 5.98 -5.33
C LYS A 158 -9.03 4.90 -4.55
N ARG A 159 -8.79 5.00 -3.23
CA ARG A 159 -7.75 4.18 -2.59
C ARG A 159 -7.97 3.72 -1.15
N TRP A 160 -9.08 4.08 -0.49
CA TRP A 160 -9.27 3.69 0.91
C TRP A 160 -9.71 2.23 1.07
N GLN A 161 -8.76 1.38 1.42
CA GLN A 161 -9.00 0.00 1.83
C GLN A 161 -8.60 -0.26 3.30
N PHE A 162 -8.29 0.79 4.07
CA PHE A 162 -7.92 0.64 5.48
C PHE A 162 -9.15 0.63 6.38
N GLN A 163 -9.71 -0.54 6.58
CA GLN A 163 -10.78 -0.74 7.57
C GLN A 163 -10.34 -0.35 8.99
N SER A 164 -9.04 -0.45 9.30
CA SER A 164 -8.52 -0.21 10.66
C SER A 164 -8.59 1.23 11.15
N ALA A 165 -8.69 2.22 10.26
CA ALA A 165 -8.79 3.64 10.61
C ALA A 165 -10.10 4.28 10.14
N HIS A 166 -11.05 3.47 9.66
CA HIS A 166 -12.30 3.97 9.10
C HIS A 166 -13.18 4.68 10.13
N GLU A 167 -13.31 4.10 11.32
CA GLU A 167 -14.14 4.67 12.38
C GLU A 167 -13.59 6.02 12.87
N GLU A 168 -12.29 6.12 13.09
CA GLU A 168 -11.64 7.35 13.52
C GLU A 168 -11.71 8.42 12.43
N ARG A 169 -11.61 8.02 11.17
CA ARG A 169 -11.78 8.90 10.02
C ARG A 169 -13.19 9.48 9.96
N MET A 170 -14.20 8.62 10.02
CA MET A 170 -15.61 9.04 10.02
C MET A 170 -15.92 9.97 11.20
N ALA A 171 -15.39 9.66 12.38
CA ALA A 171 -15.54 10.51 13.54
C ALA A 171 -14.89 11.89 13.36
N PHE A 172 -13.71 11.93 12.75
CA PHE A 172 -13.02 13.19 12.43
C PHE A 172 -13.79 13.99 11.37
N GLU A 173 -14.24 13.36 10.31
CA GLU A 173 -15.07 13.98 9.26
C GLU A 173 -16.36 14.57 9.82
N GLN A 174 -17.05 13.82 10.68
CA GLN A 174 -18.25 14.29 11.35
C GLN A 174 -18.00 15.56 12.17
N SER A 175 -16.88 15.64 12.88
CA SER A 175 -16.52 16.84 13.66
C SER A 175 -16.26 18.07 12.77
N ILE A 176 -15.72 17.87 11.57
CA ILE A 176 -15.54 18.95 10.57
C ILE A 176 -16.89 19.42 10.02
N ILE A 177 -17.79 18.49 9.72
CA ILE A 177 -19.16 18.79 9.26
C ILE A 177 -19.90 19.60 10.34
N GLU A 178 -19.82 19.19 11.59
CA GLU A 178 -20.45 19.89 12.73
C GLU A 178 -19.90 21.30 12.91
N LEU A 179 -18.57 21.49 12.86
CA LEU A 179 -17.95 22.81 12.91
C LEU A 179 -18.37 23.67 11.72
N THR A 180 -18.40 23.12 10.51
CA THR A 180 -18.84 23.85 9.29
C THR A 180 -20.32 24.27 9.40
N GLY A 181 -21.17 23.41 9.92
CA GLY A 181 -22.58 23.71 10.20
C GLY A 181 -22.74 24.80 11.27
N LEU A 182 -21.90 24.78 12.29
CA LEU A 182 -21.85 25.82 13.33
C LEU A 182 -21.47 27.17 12.72
N LEU A 183 -20.39 27.23 11.93
CA LEU A 183 -19.94 28.42 11.23
C LEU A 183 -21.05 28.99 10.33
N THR A 184 -21.67 28.14 9.54
CA THR A 184 -22.74 28.55 8.62
C THR A 184 -23.92 29.20 9.37
N ARG A 185 -24.36 28.63 10.49
CA ARG A 185 -25.44 29.20 11.32
C ARG A 185 -25.05 30.54 11.90
N HIS A 186 -23.79 30.69 12.37
CA HIS A 186 -23.32 31.94 12.97
C HIS A 186 -23.16 33.07 11.96
N ILE A 187 -22.61 32.75 10.76
CA ILE A 187 -22.50 33.71 9.67
C ILE A 187 -23.88 34.24 9.28
N ALA A 188 -24.88 33.33 9.13
CA ALA A 188 -26.25 33.72 8.80
C ALA A 188 -26.86 34.62 9.87
N THR A 189 -26.62 34.32 11.15
CA THR A 189 -27.12 35.10 12.28
C THR A 189 -26.48 36.48 12.33
N LEU A 190 -25.16 36.58 12.12
CA LEU A 190 -24.44 37.85 12.06
C LEU A 190 -24.91 38.70 10.86
N ASP A 191 -25.09 38.10 9.69
CA ASP A 191 -25.58 38.81 8.48
C ASP A 191 -26.97 39.41 8.70
N ILE A 192 -27.88 38.66 9.33
CA ILE A 192 -29.21 39.17 9.71
C ILE A 192 -29.10 40.33 10.71
N ALA A 193 -28.23 40.23 11.69
CA ALA A 193 -28.04 41.28 12.68
C ALA A 193 -27.44 42.57 12.08
N LEU A 194 -26.53 42.42 11.11
CA LEU A 194 -25.89 43.56 10.42
C LEU A 194 -26.81 44.25 9.42
N ARG A 195 -27.73 43.52 8.76
CA ARG A 195 -28.64 44.08 7.74
C ARG A 195 -29.90 44.74 8.30
N ARG A 196 -30.24 44.61 9.60
CA ARG A 196 -31.42 45.23 10.22
C ARG A 196 -31.05 46.51 10.93
N PRO A 197 -31.15 47.67 10.28
CA PRO A 197 -30.97 48.98 10.98
C PRO A 197 -32.10 49.14 12.02
N GLY A 198 -31.72 49.26 13.28
CA GLY A 198 -32.67 49.46 14.38
C GLY A 198 -33.18 48.21 15.11
N GLY A 199 -32.63 47.02 14.76
CA GLY A 199 -32.94 45.79 15.49
C GLY A 199 -32.20 45.74 16.80
N THR A 200 -32.92 45.96 17.91
CA THR A 200 -32.44 45.94 19.29
C THR A 200 -32.04 44.53 19.81
N LYS A 201 -31.77 43.60 18.98
CA LYS A 201 -31.20 42.32 19.40
C LYS A 201 -29.69 42.46 19.47
N ASP A 202 -29.23 42.59 20.70
CA ASP A 202 -27.85 42.59 21.08
C ASP A 202 -27.11 41.47 20.32
N PRO A 203 -26.16 41.75 19.40
CA PRO A 203 -25.44 40.73 18.66
C PRO A 203 -24.75 39.73 19.62
N GLN A 204 -24.42 40.17 20.82
CA GLN A 204 -23.85 39.35 21.87
C GLN A 204 -24.78 38.22 22.30
N LYS A 205 -26.11 38.47 22.47
CA LYS A 205 -27.07 37.43 22.82
C LYS A 205 -27.30 36.38 21.72
N LEU A 206 -27.03 36.72 20.49
CA LEU A 206 -27.15 35.79 19.34
C LEU A 206 -25.95 34.84 19.25
N ILE A 207 -24.82 35.21 19.86
CA ILE A 207 -23.58 34.44 19.85
C ILE A 207 -23.35 33.76 21.21
N ASP A 208 -24.06 34.17 22.25
CA ASP A 208 -23.88 33.82 23.69
C ASP A 208 -24.16 32.35 24.01
N GLY A 209 -24.21 31.43 23.28
CA GLY A 209 -24.39 30.03 23.62
C GLY A 209 -23.43 29.07 22.92
N VAL A 210 -22.52 29.59 22.11
CA VAL A 210 -21.71 28.76 21.25
C VAL A 210 -20.24 29.04 21.48
N THR A 211 -19.53 28.00 21.82
CA THR A 211 -18.06 28.00 21.96
C THR A 211 -17.43 27.31 20.79
N PHE A 212 -16.82 28.08 19.89
CA PHE A 212 -16.00 27.52 18.80
C PHE A 212 -14.82 26.69 19.34
N SER A 213 -14.31 27.09 20.50
CA SER A 213 -13.23 26.38 21.19
C SER A 213 -13.60 24.93 21.51
N SER A 214 -14.83 24.63 21.91
CA SER A 214 -15.29 23.27 22.17
C SER A 214 -15.29 22.44 20.90
N SER A 215 -15.85 22.97 19.81
CA SER A 215 -15.89 22.26 18.52
C SER A 215 -14.50 22.11 17.91
N ALA A 216 -13.64 23.13 18.00
CA ALA A 216 -12.26 23.04 17.54
C ALA A 216 -11.43 22.03 18.35
N ASN A 217 -11.67 21.92 19.66
CA ASN A 217 -11.05 20.90 20.49
C ASN A 217 -11.53 19.48 20.15
N ASP A 218 -12.82 19.30 19.86
CA ASP A 218 -13.33 18.01 19.37
C ASP A 218 -12.67 17.60 18.05
N VAL A 219 -12.60 18.52 17.07
CA VAL A 219 -11.85 18.32 15.83
C VAL A 219 -10.40 17.90 16.11
N HIS A 220 -9.73 18.58 17.05
CA HIS A 220 -8.36 18.27 17.41
C HIS A 220 -8.18 16.88 18.01
N GLN A 221 -9.06 16.49 18.95
CA GLN A 221 -9.00 15.18 19.61
C GLN A 221 -9.27 14.04 18.62
N ARG A 222 -10.30 14.19 17.78
CA ARG A 222 -10.63 13.18 16.76
C ARG A 222 -9.54 13.07 15.71
N ARG A 223 -8.94 14.20 15.30
CA ARG A 223 -7.74 14.18 14.46
C ARG A 223 -6.60 13.40 15.11
N GLN A 224 -6.33 13.60 16.40
CA GLN A 224 -5.26 12.89 17.10
C GLN A 224 -5.49 11.36 17.06
N ALA A 225 -6.71 10.92 17.36
CA ALA A 225 -7.07 9.50 17.28
C ALA A 225 -6.84 8.96 15.86
N TYR A 226 -7.33 9.66 14.86
CA TYR A 226 -7.17 9.29 13.45
C TYR A 226 -5.70 9.22 13.01
N THR A 227 -4.93 10.28 13.27
CA THR A 227 -3.50 10.30 12.89
C THR A 227 -2.65 9.27 13.62
N THR A 228 -3.01 8.91 14.85
CA THR A 228 -2.36 7.82 15.59
C THR A 228 -2.55 6.49 14.86
N LYS A 229 -3.74 6.21 14.35
CA LYS A 229 -4.01 5.00 13.55
C LYS A 229 -3.23 5.01 12.24
N ILE A 230 -3.25 6.13 11.49
CA ILE A 230 -2.46 6.25 10.26
C ILE A 230 -0.97 6.03 10.53
N ASN A 231 -0.41 6.66 11.54
CA ASN A 231 1.00 6.49 11.89
C ASN A 231 1.33 5.03 12.24
N SER A 232 0.42 4.31 12.90
CA SER A 232 0.60 2.89 13.19
C SER A 232 0.63 2.05 11.91
N GLU A 233 -0.19 2.37 10.92
CA GLU A 233 -0.18 1.68 9.62
C GLU A 233 1.10 2.01 8.82
N ILE A 234 1.52 3.27 8.78
CA ILE A 234 2.81 3.64 8.17
C ILE A 234 3.96 2.88 8.84
N ALA A 235 4.00 2.81 10.16
CA ALA A 235 5.02 2.06 10.89
C ALA A 235 5.03 0.56 10.56
N ARG A 236 3.88 -0.03 10.19
CA ARG A 236 3.79 -1.42 9.70
C ARG A 236 4.26 -1.58 8.24
N LEU A 237 4.13 -0.53 7.43
CA LEU A 237 4.54 -0.55 6.02
C LEU A 237 6.05 -0.36 5.85
N LEU A 238 6.67 0.50 6.64
CA LEU A 238 8.09 0.85 6.53
C LEU A 238 9.04 -0.36 6.50
N PRO A 239 8.94 -1.35 7.42
CA PRO A 239 9.83 -2.51 7.38
C PRO A 239 9.58 -3.40 6.15
N LYS A 240 8.33 -3.47 5.66
CA LYS A 240 8.02 -4.19 4.41
C LYS A 240 8.62 -3.50 3.20
N LEU A 241 8.52 -2.18 3.12
CA LEU A 241 9.14 -1.37 2.07
C LEU A 241 10.67 -1.51 2.07
N ALA A 242 11.29 -1.46 3.26
CA ALA A 242 12.74 -1.64 3.37
C ALA A 242 13.20 -3.03 2.90
N ARG A 243 12.42 -4.08 3.22
CA ARG A 243 12.67 -5.44 2.75
C ARG A 243 12.54 -5.55 1.22
N LEU A 244 11.42 -5.09 0.66
CA LEU A 244 11.16 -5.17 -0.79
C LEU A 244 12.15 -4.33 -1.59
N ARG A 245 12.57 -3.19 -1.05
CA ARG A 245 13.63 -2.37 -1.64
C ARG A 245 14.92 -3.15 -1.78
N LYS A 246 15.31 -3.90 -0.74
CA LYS A 246 16.51 -4.74 -0.75
C LYS A 246 16.37 -5.93 -1.71
N GLU A 247 15.20 -6.56 -1.78
CA GLU A 247 14.91 -7.69 -2.66
C GLU A 247 14.83 -7.27 -4.14
N GLY A 248 14.35 -6.04 -4.40
CA GLY A 248 14.23 -5.46 -5.75
C GLY A 248 15.48 -4.75 -6.27
N ASP A 249 16.52 -4.56 -5.44
CA ASP A 249 17.71 -3.70 -5.76
C ASP A 249 17.33 -2.25 -6.16
N LEU A 250 16.35 -1.63 -5.41
CA LEU A 250 15.81 -0.30 -5.67
C LEU A 250 16.48 0.81 -4.86
#